data_181cec768993f676e438588f6ee7760d
#
_entry.id   181cec768993f676e438588f6ee7760d
#
_cell.length_a   1.000
_cell.length_b   1.000
_cell.length_c   1.000
_cell.angle_alpha   90.00
_cell.angle_beta   90.00
_cell.angle_gamma   90.00
#
_symmetry.space_group_name_H-M   'P 1'
#
loop_
_entity.id
_entity.type
_entity.pdbx_description
1 polymer ?
#
loop_
_entity_poly.entity_id
_entity_poly.type
_entity_poly.pdbx_seq_one_letter_code
_entity_poly.pdbx_strand_id
1 'polypeptide(L)'
;MSLIKIHGHIGYDRFSEIDDASDRELFASVHAWADGLHGSAVMLDGDRVFGRLVSEHGVFSPFASVNVVGDDLRFWPHQYGHGPVPDHARRIAQSFGAGTYEILRRLRIGVVGCSGTGSVVVDQLARNCVGELVLVDPDHVEDKNLNRIVNSRKEDAQQRRLKVDLMAEAVEELGLGTLVSIYASSLASANAIRAIASCDVVFGCMDSVDGRHMLNRLATFYGLAYFDLGVKLEADGEGGVDQVCGTVHYLKPGGSSLYSRHVYSMEQVRAAGLMRTDPATYRELRREGYIKGVAEDRPAVIQLNSLIASMAVNELLARLHPFRLDPNGEYAVHTISLSHGIYDHHCDGEPCELLSRHVGRGDVRPLLDMPELSVEAAAA
;
A
#
# COMPACT_ATOMS: atom_id res chain seq x y z
N MET A 1 -9.29 12.04 -18.35
CA MET A 1 -7.82 12.32 -18.35
C MET A 1 -7.61 13.59 -17.53
N SER A 2 -6.62 13.60 -16.62
CA SER A 2 -6.30 14.80 -15.83
C SER A 2 -5.05 15.46 -16.38
N LEU A 3 -5.03 16.79 -16.43
CA LEU A 3 -3.88 17.59 -16.83
C LEU A 3 -3.43 18.44 -15.64
N ILE A 4 -2.14 18.41 -15.34
CA ILE A 4 -1.53 19.23 -14.32
C ILE A 4 -0.42 20.07 -14.95
N LYS A 5 -0.57 21.41 -14.92
CA LYS A 5 0.49 22.36 -15.31
C LYS A 5 1.45 22.49 -14.14
N ILE A 6 2.76 22.35 -14.39
CA ILE A 6 3.78 22.50 -13.35
C ILE A 6 4.78 23.58 -13.78
N HIS A 7 5.13 24.49 -12.85
CA HIS A 7 6.17 25.49 -13.06
C HIS A 7 6.90 25.80 -11.74
N GLY A 8 8.03 26.49 -11.83
CA GLY A 8 8.85 26.85 -10.67
C GLY A 8 8.71 28.31 -10.27
N HIS A 9 8.77 28.59 -8.96
CA HIS A 9 8.94 29.94 -8.41
C HIS A 9 10.25 30.04 -7.64
N ILE A 10 10.89 31.21 -7.72
CA ILE A 10 12.08 31.55 -6.92
C ILE A 10 11.65 32.56 -5.89
N GLY A 11 11.74 32.24 -4.59
CA GLY A 11 11.46 33.12 -3.48
C GLY A 11 10.00 33.59 -3.33
N TYR A 12 9.04 32.84 -3.95
CA TYR A 12 7.63 33.20 -3.97
C TYR A 12 6.75 31.98 -3.76
N ASP A 13 6.12 31.86 -2.62
CA ASP A 13 5.44 30.67 -2.11
C ASP A 13 3.91 30.66 -2.29
N ARG A 14 3.40 31.37 -3.30
CA ARG A 14 1.98 31.42 -3.65
C ARG A 14 1.80 31.58 -5.16
N PHE A 15 0.59 31.34 -5.66
CA PHE A 15 0.23 31.67 -7.03
C PHE A 15 0.16 33.19 -7.19
N SER A 16 0.68 33.69 -8.30
CA SER A 16 0.61 35.10 -8.69
C SER A 16 -0.67 35.40 -9.46
N GLU A 17 -1.00 36.69 -9.64
CA GLU A 17 -2.11 37.11 -10.51
C GLU A 17 -1.90 36.67 -11.97
N ILE A 18 -0.65 36.58 -12.40
CA ILE A 18 -0.29 36.07 -13.75
C ILE A 18 -0.60 34.59 -13.85
N ASP A 19 -0.28 33.80 -12.80
CA ASP A 19 -0.64 32.38 -12.74
C ASP A 19 -2.15 32.20 -12.76
N ASP A 20 -2.88 33.04 -12.02
CA ASP A 20 -4.34 33.00 -11.96
C ASP A 20 -4.97 33.25 -13.33
N ALA A 21 -4.50 34.26 -14.06
CA ALA A 21 -4.98 34.59 -15.39
C ALA A 21 -4.65 33.46 -16.39
N SER A 22 -3.40 32.98 -16.39
CA SER A 22 -2.91 31.91 -17.26
C SER A 22 -3.64 30.59 -16.99
N ASP A 23 -3.91 30.26 -15.73
CA ASP A 23 -4.60 29.02 -15.36
C ASP A 23 -6.07 29.07 -15.80
N ARG A 24 -6.77 30.19 -15.61
CA ARG A 24 -8.16 30.33 -16.10
C ARG A 24 -8.26 30.17 -17.61
N GLU A 25 -7.37 30.79 -18.38
CA GLU A 25 -7.35 30.68 -19.82
C GLU A 25 -7.05 29.25 -20.28
N LEU A 26 -5.97 28.65 -19.75
CA LEU A 26 -5.55 27.28 -20.11
C LEU A 26 -6.65 26.27 -19.79
N PHE A 27 -7.16 26.27 -18.55
CA PHE A 27 -8.08 25.24 -18.12
C PHE A 27 -9.50 25.43 -18.65
N ALA A 28 -9.93 26.62 -19.03
CA ALA A 28 -11.14 26.82 -19.82
C ALA A 28 -11.05 26.06 -21.16
N SER A 29 -9.88 26.13 -21.81
CA SER A 29 -9.63 25.35 -23.03
C SER A 29 -9.56 23.85 -22.80
N VAL A 30 -8.90 23.41 -21.72
CA VAL A 30 -8.75 21.98 -21.37
C VAL A 30 -10.11 21.33 -21.08
N HIS A 31 -10.94 21.96 -20.26
CA HIS A 31 -12.28 21.47 -19.90
C HIS A 31 -13.22 21.35 -21.14
N ALA A 32 -12.93 22.09 -22.22
CA ALA A 32 -13.72 21.99 -23.45
C ALA A 32 -13.56 20.65 -24.21
N TRP A 33 -12.49 19.89 -23.94
CA TRP A 33 -12.22 18.63 -24.64
C TRP A 33 -11.82 17.46 -23.72
N ALA A 34 -11.54 17.71 -22.46
CA ALA A 34 -11.13 16.69 -21.48
C ALA A 34 -11.98 16.77 -20.23
N ASP A 35 -12.78 15.74 -19.99
CA ASP A 35 -13.44 15.55 -18.72
C ASP A 35 -12.45 15.14 -17.63
N GLY A 36 -12.63 15.65 -16.41
CA GLY A 36 -11.84 15.25 -15.26
C GLY A 36 -11.42 16.41 -14.35
N LEU A 37 -10.59 16.10 -13.38
CA LEU A 37 -9.99 17.10 -12.50
C LEU A 37 -8.67 17.59 -13.11
N HIS A 38 -8.55 18.89 -13.27
CA HIS A 38 -7.35 19.53 -13.81
C HIS A 38 -6.81 20.53 -12.79
N GLY A 39 -5.51 20.85 -12.87
CA GLY A 39 -4.94 21.77 -11.92
C GLY A 39 -3.53 22.24 -12.26
N SER A 40 -2.99 23.09 -11.41
CA SER A 40 -1.62 23.57 -11.51
C SER A 40 -0.87 23.38 -10.21
N ALA A 41 0.45 23.19 -10.32
CA ALA A 41 1.37 23.05 -9.20
C ALA A 41 2.58 23.96 -9.38
N VAL A 42 3.11 24.42 -8.27
CA VAL A 42 4.32 25.24 -8.18
C VAL A 42 5.38 24.48 -7.43
N MET A 43 6.56 24.37 -8.02
CA MET A 43 7.77 23.87 -7.37
C MET A 43 8.60 25.03 -6.86
N LEU A 44 8.99 24.97 -5.60
CA LEU A 44 9.83 25.98 -4.95
C LEU A 44 11.27 25.46 -4.79
N ASP A 45 12.19 26.40 -4.64
CA ASP A 45 13.51 26.09 -4.14
C ASP A 45 13.43 25.41 -2.75
N GLY A 46 14.31 24.45 -2.49
CA GLY A 46 14.31 23.70 -1.23
C GLY A 46 13.31 22.55 -1.18
N ASP A 47 12.90 22.05 -2.35
CA ASP A 47 12.19 20.79 -2.46
C ASP A 47 10.77 20.80 -1.85
N ARG A 48 10.03 21.85 -2.12
CA ARG A 48 8.65 22.04 -1.68
C ARG A 48 7.72 22.24 -2.88
N VAL A 49 6.57 21.58 -2.86
CA VAL A 49 5.57 21.65 -3.92
C VAL A 49 4.20 21.95 -3.30
N PHE A 50 3.43 22.79 -3.95
CA PHE A 50 2.01 23.01 -3.65
C PHE A 50 1.22 23.14 -4.94
N GLY A 51 -0.10 22.99 -4.88
CA GLY A 51 -0.92 23.07 -6.08
C GLY A 51 -2.39 23.31 -5.79
N ARG A 52 -3.15 23.45 -6.88
CA ARG A 52 -4.58 23.73 -6.85
C ARG A 52 -5.31 23.03 -8.01
N LEU A 53 -6.54 22.66 -7.77
CA LEU A 53 -7.50 22.32 -8.81
C LEU A 53 -8.02 23.61 -9.45
N VAL A 54 -8.35 23.55 -10.73
CA VAL A 54 -9.01 24.62 -11.48
C VAL A 54 -10.29 24.05 -12.07
N SER A 55 -11.45 24.56 -11.64
CA SER A 55 -12.74 24.13 -12.17
C SER A 55 -12.99 24.68 -13.58
N GLU A 56 -14.00 24.15 -14.28
CA GLU A 56 -14.47 24.69 -15.58
C GLU A 56 -14.88 26.16 -15.52
N HIS A 57 -15.27 26.65 -14.34
CA HIS A 57 -15.66 28.05 -14.12
C HIS A 57 -14.49 28.91 -13.61
N GLY A 58 -13.25 28.41 -13.64
CA GLY A 58 -12.06 29.14 -13.18
C GLY A 58 -11.97 29.34 -11.67
N VAL A 59 -12.69 28.53 -10.88
CA VAL A 59 -12.60 28.53 -9.42
C VAL A 59 -11.42 27.65 -8.98
N PHE A 60 -10.62 28.18 -8.05
CA PHE A 60 -9.44 27.51 -7.51
C PHE A 60 -9.75 26.82 -6.19
N SER A 61 -9.27 25.60 -6.03
CA SER A 61 -9.30 24.84 -4.77
C SER A 61 -7.94 24.20 -4.52
N PRO A 62 -7.33 24.34 -3.33
CA PRO A 62 -6.01 23.78 -3.09
C PRO A 62 -6.01 22.24 -3.20
N PHE A 63 -4.90 21.66 -3.63
CA PHE A 63 -4.67 20.23 -3.46
C PHE A 63 -4.60 19.89 -1.97
N ALA A 64 -5.12 18.75 -1.56
CA ALA A 64 -4.95 18.28 -0.19
C ALA A 64 -3.48 17.95 0.10
N SER A 65 -2.81 17.31 -0.87
CA SER A 65 -1.37 17.04 -0.83
C SER A 65 -0.83 16.89 -2.25
N VAL A 66 0.48 17.01 -2.38
CA VAL A 66 1.24 16.56 -3.55
C VAL A 66 2.17 15.45 -3.08
N ASN A 67 2.12 14.30 -3.74
CA ASN A 67 2.88 13.12 -3.36
C ASN A 67 3.81 12.71 -4.50
N VAL A 68 5.07 12.40 -4.19
CA VAL A 68 6.03 11.83 -5.13
C VAL A 68 6.46 10.46 -4.62
N VAL A 69 6.19 9.44 -5.44
CA VAL A 69 6.51 8.05 -5.16
C VAL A 69 7.69 7.64 -6.05
N GLY A 70 8.88 7.73 -5.51
CA GLY A 70 10.14 7.37 -6.15
C GLY A 70 10.95 6.40 -5.30
N ASP A 71 12.27 6.48 -5.38
CA ASP A 71 13.14 5.75 -4.44
C ASP A 71 12.99 6.29 -3.03
N ASP A 72 12.82 7.61 -2.89
CA ASP A 72 12.33 8.26 -1.69
C ASP A 72 10.85 8.59 -1.81
N LEU A 73 10.17 8.71 -0.68
CA LEU A 73 8.78 9.12 -0.58
C LEU A 73 8.71 10.56 -0.09
N ARG A 74 8.00 11.43 -0.84
CA ARG A 74 7.85 12.82 -0.48
C ARG A 74 6.38 13.22 -0.49
N PHE A 75 5.95 13.81 0.60
CA PHE A 75 4.58 14.22 0.82
C PHE A 75 4.55 15.68 1.24
N TRP A 76 3.89 16.53 0.45
CA TRP A 76 3.68 17.96 0.74
C TRP A 76 2.20 18.23 0.96
N PRO A 77 1.73 18.19 2.21
CA PRO A 77 0.35 18.54 2.52
C PRO A 77 0.14 20.04 2.31
N HIS A 78 -1.08 20.43 1.95
CA HIS A 78 -1.44 21.83 1.78
C HIS A 78 -1.18 22.68 3.04
N GLN A 79 -1.42 22.11 4.21
CA GLN A 79 -1.18 22.75 5.50
C GLN A 79 -0.35 21.84 6.39
N TYR A 80 0.74 22.37 6.92
CA TYR A 80 1.47 21.71 7.99
C TYR A 80 0.79 22.02 9.33
N GLY A 81 0.60 21.02 10.19
CA GLY A 81 0.13 21.24 11.56
C GLY A 81 1.25 21.86 12.38
N HIS A 82 0.94 22.91 13.11
CA HIS A 82 1.88 23.61 13.99
C HIS A 82 1.65 23.29 15.47
N GLY A 83 1.07 22.11 15.77
CA GLY A 83 0.86 21.68 17.14
C GLY A 83 2.15 21.14 17.78
N PRO A 84 2.29 21.23 19.12
CA PRO A 84 3.40 20.61 19.82
C PRO A 84 3.36 19.08 19.65
N VAL A 85 4.54 18.47 19.54
CA VAL A 85 4.67 17.00 19.50
C VAL A 85 4.20 16.45 20.86
N PRO A 86 3.19 15.58 20.94
CA PRO A 86 2.70 15.02 22.18
C PRO A 86 3.75 14.09 22.81
N ASP A 87 3.67 13.88 24.12
CA ASP A 87 4.68 13.13 24.86
C ASP A 87 4.88 11.70 24.35
N HIS A 88 3.82 11.02 23.93
CA HIS A 88 3.90 9.66 23.38
C HIS A 88 4.65 9.61 22.03
N ALA A 89 4.65 10.69 21.23
CA ALA A 89 5.34 10.79 19.96
C ALA A 89 6.76 11.40 20.08
N ARG A 90 7.17 11.83 21.28
CA ARG A 90 8.46 12.50 21.50
C ARG A 90 9.64 11.69 21.03
N ARG A 91 9.62 10.36 21.23
CA ARG A 91 10.72 9.47 20.82
C ARG A 91 10.83 9.37 19.30
N ILE A 92 9.71 9.34 18.58
CA ILE A 92 9.67 9.34 17.12
C ILE A 92 10.28 10.64 16.59
N ALA A 93 9.83 11.78 17.13
CA ALA A 93 10.37 13.10 16.76
C ALA A 93 11.86 13.27 17.10
N GLN A 94 12.35 12.66 18.18
CA GLN A 94 13.77 12.64 18.53
C GLN A 94 14.59 11.77 17.56
N SER A 95 14.05 10.65 17.09
CA SER A 95 14.75 9.70 16.23
C SER A 95 14.77 10.14 14.76
N PHE A 96 13.65 10.63 14.25
CA PHE A 96 13.46 10.94 12.83
C PHE A 96 13.18 12.43 12.55
N GLY A 97 13.11 13.28 13.58
CA GLY A 97 12.76 14.69 13.46
C GLY A 97 11.24 14.95 13.55
N ALA A 98 10.90 16.17 13.97
CA ALA A 98 9.51 16.60 14.09
C ALA A 98 8.78 16.62 12.72
N GLY A 99 9.50 16.89 11.64
CA GLY A 99 8.95 16.85 10.28
C GLY A 99 8.46 15.46 9.87
N THR A 100 9.20 14.40 10.20
CA THR A 100 8.79 13.02 9.93
C THR A 100 7.55 12.64 10.73
N TYR A 101 7.47 13.04 12.01
CA TYR A 101 6.25 12.86 12.80
C TYR A 101 5.05 13.58 12.17
N GLU A 102 5.23 14.84 11.70
CA GLU A 102 4.17 15.60 11.04
C GLU A 102 3.69 14.94 9.73
N ILE A 103 4.58 14.28 9.00
CA ILE A 103 4.20 13.49 7.82
C ILE A 103 3.41 12.26 8.25
N LEU A 104 3.94 11.43 9.16
CA LEU A 104 3.32 10.19 9.61
C LEU A 104 1.88 10.39 10.10
N ARG A 105 1.64 11.41 10.96
CA ARG A 105 0.30 11.71 11.49
C ARG A 105 -0.73 12.13 10.44
N ARG A 106 -0.33 12.35 9.20
CA ARG A 106 -1.21 12.73 8.09
C ARG A 106 -1.36 11.64 7.06
N LEU A 107 -0.45 10.67 7.05
CA LEU A 107 -0.53 9.56 6.11
C LEU A 107 -1.77 8.73 6.37
N ARG A 108 -2.40 8.37 5.26
CA ARG A 108 -3.43 7.36 5.18
C ARG A 108 -2.81 6.11 4.58
N ILE A 109 -2.69 5.06 5.39
CA ILE A 109 -1.98 3.83 5.01
C ILE A 109 -2.95 2.66 4.92
N GLY A 110 -2.97 1.99 3.76
CA GLY A 110 -3.71 0.77 3.55
C GLY A 110 -2.95 -0.46 4.04
N VAL A 111 -3.61 -1.36 4.76
CA VAL A 111 -3.08 -2.69 5.10
C VAL A 111 -4.06 -3.74 4.60
N VAL A 112 -3.61 -4.55 3.64
CA VAL A 112 -4.43 -5.60 3.04
C VAL A 112 -3.93 -6.95 3.54
N GLY A 113 -4.80 -7.64 4.30
CA GLY A 113 -4.46 -8.82 5.09
C GLY A 113 -4.10 -8.45 6.54
N CYS A 114 -4.95 -8.80 7.49
CA CYS A 114 -4.83 -8.48 8.93
C CYS A 114 -4.51 -9.71 9.78
N SER A 115 -3.79 -10.70 9.21
CA SER A 115 -3.35 -11.90 9.92
C SER A 115 -1.95 -11.73 10.54
N GLY A 116 -1.12 -12.75 10.56
CA GLY A 116 0.16 -12.78 11.27
C GLY A 116 1.07 -11.59 10.97
N THR A 117 1.35 -11.29 9.69
CA THR A 117 2.22 -10.17 9.31
C THR A 117 1.49 -8.84 9.42
N GLY A 118 0.24 -8.78 8.91
CA GLY A 118 -0.53 -7.53 8.88
C GLY A 118 -0.89 -7.01 10.26
N SER A 119 -1.21 -7.87 11.22
CA SER A 119 -1.50 -7.42 12.60
C SER A 119 -0.29 -6.73 13.25
N VAL A 120 0.92 -7.20 12.97
CA VAL A 120 2.16 -6.56 13.46
C VAL A 120 2.40 -5.24 12.74
N VAL A 121 2.16 -5.16 11.42
CA VAL A 121 2.26 -3.91 10.65
C VAL A 121 1.29 -2.87 11.21
N VAL A 122 0.03 -3.24 11.45
CA VAL A 122 -1.00 -2.35 12.03
C VAL A 122 -0.56 -1.81 13.39
N ASP A 123 -0.12 -2.69 14.33
CA ASP A 123 0.35 -2.28 15.66
C ASP A 123 1.54 -1.30 15.57
N GLN A 124 2.52 -1.60 14.72
CA GLN A 124 3.71 -0.74 14.55
C GLN A 124 3.37 0.60 13.91
N LEU A 125 2.51 0.65 12.89
CA LEU A 125 2.09 1.90 12.25
C LEU A 125 1.29 2.78 13.21
N ALA A 126 0.37 2.21 13.99
CA ALA A 126 -0.38 2.92 15.03
C ALA A 126 0.56 3.51 16.09
N ARG A 127 1.56 2.74 16.56
CA ARG A 127 2.58 3.23 17.51
C ARG A 127 3.51 4.28 16.92
N ASN A 128 3.69 4.32 15.59
CA ASN A 128 4.35 5.40 14.88
C ASN A 128 3.44 6.61 14.61
N CYS A 129 2.24 6.62 15.20
CA CYS A 129 1.27 7.72 15.12
C CYS A 129 0.84 8.06 13.68
N VAL A 130 0.69 7.04 12.83
CA VAL A 130 0.11 7.21 11.49
C VAL A 130 -1.31 7.78 11.63
N GLY A 131 -1.69 8.71 10.75
CA GLY A 131 -2.95 9.43 10.87
C GLY A 131 -4.18 8.57 10.67
N GLU A 132 -4.20 7.72 9.63
CA GLU A 132 -5.30 6.81 9.35
C GLU A 132 -4.80 5.47 8.81
N LEU A 133 -5.42 4.39 9.26
CA LEU A 133 -5.24 3.04 8.74
C LEU A 133 -6.52 2.58 8.03
N VAL A 134 -6.38 2.08 6.81
CA VAL A 134 -7.45 1.44 6.04
C VAL A 134 -7.18 -0.06 6.02
N LEU A 135 -7.99 -0.83 6.73
CA LEU A 135 -7.81 -2.27 6.93
C LEU A 135 -8.76 -3.06 6.02
N VAL A 136 -8.19 -3.97 5.22
CA VAL A 136 -8.96 -4.85 4.32
C VAL A 136 -8.63 -6.29 4.59
N ASP A 137 -9.59 -7.05 5.12
CA ASP A 137 -9.49 -8.50 5.34
C ASP A 137 -10.91 -9.09 5.49
N PRO A 138 -11.31 -10.13 4.72
CA PRO A 138 -12.62 -10.75 4.81
C PRO A 138 -12.74 -11.76 5.95
N ASP A 139 -11.65 -12.16 6.57
CA ASP A 139 -11.57 -13.34 7.41
C ASP A 139 -11.91 -13.07 8.88
N HIS A 140 -12.25 -14.16 9.55
CA HIS A 140 -12.47 -14.20 10.99
C HIS A 140 -11.22 -14.76 11.70
N VAL A 141 -11.12 -14.45 12.98
CA VAL A 141 -10.13 -15.05 13.89
C VAL A 141 -10.50 -16.51 14.12
N GLU A 142 -9.52 -17.41 13.98
CA GLU A 142 -9.64 -18.85 14.24
C GLU A 142 -8.59 -19.28 15.26
N ASP A 143 -8.81 -20.42 15.96
CA ASP A 143 -7.86 -20.95 16.94
C ASP A 143 -6.43 -21.10 16.40
N LYS A 144 -6.29 -21.55 15.15
CA LYS A 144 -5.00 -21.71 14.46
C LYS A 144 -4.28 -20.37 14.19
N ASN A 145 -4.97 -19.23 14.36
CA ASN A 145 -4.41 -17.90 14.16
C ASN A 145 -3.83 -17.28 15.44
N LEU A 146 -4.24 -17.75 16.62
CA LEU A 146 -3.88 -17.17 17.91
C LEU A 146 -2.37 -17.15 18.20
N ASN A 147 -1.62 -18.02 17.55
CA ASN A 147 -0.17 -18.09 17.68
C ASN A 147 0.58 -16.95 16.96
N ARG A 148 -0.11 -16.14 16.15
CA ARG A 148 0.55 -15.14 15.31
C ARG A 148 -0.19 -13.82 15.09
N ILE A 149 -1.49 -13.73 15.35
CA ILE A 149 -2.22 -12.46 15.29
C ILE A 149 -2.02 -11.74 16.63
N VAL A 150 -1.32 -10.61 16.59
CA VAL A 150 -1.12 -9.80 17.82
C VAL A 150 -2.46 -9.26 18.33
N ASN A 151 -2.57 -9.10 19.64
CA ASN A 151 -3.78 -8.68 20.37
C ASN A 151 -4.96 -9.66 20.30
N SER A 152 -4.86 -10.81 19.60
CA SER A 152 -5.92 -11.81 19.58
C SER A 152 -5.97 -12.62 20.88
N ARG A 153 -7.18 -12.97 21.29
CA ARG A 153 -7.49 -13.77 22.47
C ARG A 153 -8.31 -15.00 22.07
N LYS A 154 -8.39 -15.98 22.98
CA LYS A 154 -9.16 -17.19 22.72
C LYS A 154 -10.65 -16.91 22.52
N GLU A 155 -11.17 -15.90 23.20
CA GLU A 155 -12.54 -15.42 23.08
C GLU A 155 -12.84 -14.92 21.66
N ASP A 156 -11.88 -14.26 21.02
CA ASP A 156 -12.05 -13.72 19.66
C ASP A 156 -12.23 -14.85 18.64
N ALA A 157 -11.47 -15.95 18.80
CA ALA A 157 -11.62 -17.15 17.95
C ALA A 157 -12.96 -17.86 18.23
N GLN A 158 -13.37 -17.98 19.48
CA GLN A 158 -14.66 -18.58 19.86
C GLN A 158 -15.86 -17.79 19.31
N GLN A 159 -15.79 -16.46 19.34
CA GLN A 159 -16.81 -15.56 18.81
C GLN A 159 -16.70 -15.37 17.31
N ARG A 160 -15.65 -15.90 16.66
CA ARG A 160 -15.36 -15.69 15.24
C ARG A 160 -15.37 -14.21 14.87
N ARG A 161 -14.69 -13.38 15.66
CA ARG A 161 -14.58 -11.95 15.37
C ARG A 161 -13.88 -11.72 14.02
N LEU A 162 -14.29 -10.70 13.30
CA LEU A 162 -13.57 -10.27 12.10
C LEU A 162 -12.16 -9.79 12.48
N LYS A 163 -11.15 -10.13 11.68
CA LYS A 163 -9.77 -9.71 11.93
C LYS A 163 -9.63 -8.20 11.89
N VAL A 164 -10.36 -7.53 11.00
CA VAL A 164 -10.35 -6.06 10.89
C VAL A 164 -10.96 -5.38 12.12
N ASP A 165 -12.02 -5.95 12.71
CA ASP A 165 -12.64 -5.41 13.94
C ASP A 165 -11.69 -5.52 15.14
N LEU A 166 -11.02 -6.69 15.28
CA LEU A 166 -10.02 -6.89 16.32
C LEU A 166 -8.89 -5.86 16.22
N MET A 167 -8.38 -5.62 15.01
CA MET A 167 -7.29 -4.66 14.80
C MET A 167 -7.75 -3.22 15.04
N ALA A 168 -8.96 -2.86 14.62
CA ALA A 168 -9.51 -1.52 14.84
C ALA A 168 -9.65 -1.22 16.34
N GLU A 169 -10.22 -2.15 17.11
CA GLU A 169 -10.32 -2.03 18.57
C GLU A 169 -8.95 -1.91 19.23
N ALA A 170 -7.98 -2.75 18.83
CA ALA A 170 -6.63 -2.67 19.38
C ALA A 170 -5.94 -1.32 19.11
N VAL A 171 -6.15 -0.72 17.92
CA VAL A 171 -5.63 0.63 17.62
C VAL A 171 -6.35 1.71 18.42
N GLU A 172 -7.67 1.60 18.59
CA GLU A 172 -8.45 2.53 19.41
C GLU A 172 -8.03 2.48 20.88
N GLU A 173 -7.83 1.28 21.43
CA GLU A 173 -7.35 1.09 22.82
C GLU A 173 -5.95 1.67 23.06
N LEU A 174 -5.08 1.74 22.05
CA LEU A 174 -3.79 2.43 22.16
C LEU A 174 -3.95 3.93 22.45
N GLY A 175 -5.02 4.57 21.98
CA GLY A 175 -5.32 5.97 22.25
C GLY A 175 -4.30 6.97 21.69
N LEU A 176 -3.55 6.62 20.64
CA LEU A 176 -2.50 7.45 20.05
C LEU A 176 -2.99 8.38 18.92
N GLY A 177 -4.31 8.34 18.63
CA GLY A 177 -4.96 9.25 17.69
C GLY A 177 -5.01 8.76 16.24
N THR A 178 -4.58 7.53 15.96
CA THR A 178 -4.73 6.91 14.64
C THR A 178 -6.20 6.57 14.39
N LEU A 179 -6.76 7.05 13.28
CA LEU A 179 -8.11 6.69 12.83
C LEU A 179 -8.07 5.33 12.09
N VAL A 180 -9.15 4.58 12.16
CA VAL A 180 -9.24 3.28 11.46
C VAL A 180 -10.52 3.21 10.65
N SER A 181 -10.37 2.88 9.35
CA SER A 181 -11.45 2.53 8.44
C SER A 181 -11.35 1.05 8.09
N ILE A 182 -12.42 0.28 8.28
CA ILE A 182 -12.42 -1.18 8.07
C ILE A 182 -13.26 -1.58 6.86
N TYR A 183 -12.76 -2.59 6.14
CA TYR A 183 -13.43 -3.22 5.01
C TYR A 183 -13.36 -4.74 5.19
N ALA A 184 -14.40 -5.31 5.79
CA ALA A 184 -14.53 -6.77 6.01
C ALA A 184 -14.90 -7.48 4.70
N SER A 185 -14.09 -7.31 3.67
CA SER A 185 -14.35 -7.83 2.33
C SER A 185 -13.05 -8.20 1.62
N SER A 186 -13.18 -9.00 0.56
CA SER A 186 -12.05 -9.25 -0.35
C SER A 186 -11.59 -7.94 -1.01
N LEU A 187 -10.29 -7.83 -1.30
CA LEU A 187 -9.74 -6.74 -2.10
C LEU A 187 -10.41 -6.64 -3.50
N ALA A 188 -11.00 -7.72 -4.01
CA ALA A 188 -11.76 -7.72 -5.27
C ALA A 188 -13.08 -6.92 -5.21
N SER A 189 -13.48 -6.43 -4.04
CA SER A 189 -14.67 -5.56 -3.95
C SER A 189 -14.34 -4.13 -4.39
N ALA A 190 -15.24 -3.49 -5.14
CA ALA A 190 -15.05 -2.12 -5.63
C ALA A 190 -14.85 -1.11 -4.49
N ASN A 191 -15.53 -1.32 -3.35
CA ASN A 191 -15.39 -0.46 -2.19
C ASN A 191 -14.01 -0.58 -1.54
N ALA A 192 -13.47 -1.80 -1.40
CA ALA A 192 -12.12 -2.02 -0.89
C ALA A 192 -11.06 -1.43 -1.84
N ILE A 193 -11.21 -1.63 -3.17
CA ILE A 193 -10.32 -1.04 -4.17
C ILE A 193 -10.28 0.48 -4.04
N ARG A 194 -11.45 1.15 -3.99
CA ARG A 194 -11.52 2.62 -3.88
C ARG A 194 -10.98 3.12 -2.55
N ALA A 195 -11.20 2.39 -1.46
CA ALA A 195 -10.66 2.73 -0.17
C ALA A 195 -9.11 2.68 -0.15
N ILE A 196 -8.53 1.62 -0.69
CA ILE A 196 -7.07 1.48 -0.82
C ILE A 196 -6.52 2.50 -1.83
N ALA A 197 -7.21 2.77 -2.93
CA ALA A 197 -6.82 3.77 -3.93
C ALA A 197 -6.72 5.19 -3.36
N SER A 198 -7.41 5.50 -2.26
CA SER A 198 -7.34 6.79 -1.57
C SER A 198 -6.26 6.86 -0.48
N CYS A 199 -5.44 5.82 -0.32
CA CYS A 199 -4.30 5.82 0.60
C CYS A 199 -3.08 6.47 -0.04
N ASP A 200 -2.12 6.87 0.78
CA ASP A 200 -0.81 7.38 0.35
C ASP A 200 0.18 6.24 0.13
N VAL A 201 0.08 5.21 0.95
CA VAL A 201 0.96 4.03 0.98
C VAL A 201 0.12 2.79 1.24
N VAL A 202 0.53 1.64 0.70
CA VAL A 202 -0.15 0.37 0.98
C VAL A 202 0.83 -0.74 1.35
N PHE A 203 0.44 -1.54 2.34
CA PHE A 203 1.12 -2.78 2.75
C PHE A 203 0.29 -3.98 2.34
N GLY A 204 0.90 -4.90 1.58
CA GLY A 204 0.32 -6.19 1.21
C GLY A 204 0.84 -7.29 2.12
N CYS A 205 -0.04 -7.77 3.00
CA CYS A 205 0.25 -8.81 3.98
C CYS A 205 -0.53 -10.09 3.67
N MET A 206 -0.85 -10.30 2.40
CA MET A 206 -1.59 -11.45 1.89
C MET A 206 -0.65 -12.57 1.46
N ASP A 207 -1.11 -13.79 1.58
CA ASP A 207 -0.47 -14.99 1.05
C ASP A 207 -1.01 -15.42 -0.33
N SER A 208 -2.19 -14.94 -0.72
CA SER A 208 -2.81 -15.27 -2.00
C SER A 208 -2.13 -14.58 -3.18
N VAL A 209 -1.82 -15.37 -4.22
CA VAL A 209 -1.11 -14.88 -5.41
C VAL A 209 -1.95 -13.90 -6.22
N ASP A 210 -3.25 -14.18 -6.38
CA ASP A 210 -4.18 -13.31 -7.10
C ASP A 210 -4.41 -11.99 -6.36
N GLY A 211 -4.49 -12.03 -5.02
CA GLY A 211 -4.58 -10.82 -4.18
C GLY A 211 -3.33 -9.95 -4.31
N ARG A 212 -2.13 -10.53 -4.24
CA ARG A 212 -0.85 -9.80 -4.44
C ARG A 212 -0.76 -9.19 -5.84
N HIS A 213 -1.20 -9.93 -6.87
CA HIS A 213 -1.25 -9.41 -8.24
C HIS A 213 -2.21 -8.23 -8.36
N MET A 214 -3.42 -8.37 -7.81
CA MET A 214 -4.44 -7.31 -7.81
C MET A 214 -3.95 -6.06 -7.08
N LEU A 215 -3.32 -6.20 -5.91
CA LEU A 215 -2.80 -5.07 -5.15
C LEU A 215 -1.65 -4.37 -5.87
N ASN A 216 -0.74 -5.13 -6.52
CA ASN A 216 0.32 -4.54 -7.34
C ASN A 216 -0.27 -3.76 -8.54
N ARG A 217 -1.31 -4.30 -9.17
CA ARG A 217 -2.03 -3.61 -10.25
C ARG A 217 -2.71 -2.33 -9.73
N LEU A 218 -3.43 -2.41 -8.62
CA LEU A 218 -4.07 -1.26 -7.97
C LEU A 218 -3.06 -0.15 -7.65
N ALA A 219 -1.95 -0.49 -6.99
CA ALA A 219 -0.90 0.46 -6.66
C ALA A 219 -0.34 1.15 -7.92
N THR A 220 -0.20 0.42 -9.03
CA THR A 220 0.23 0.99 -10.31
C THR A 220 -0.82 1.95 -10.89
N PHE A 221 -2.10 1.57 -10.91
CA PHE A 221 -3.18 2.39 -11.47
C PHE A 221 -3.36 3.72 -10.74
N TYR A 222 -3.17 3.72 -9.42
CA TYR A 222 -3.37 4.91 -8.58
C TYR A 222 -2.08 5.59 -8.14
N GLY A 223 -0.93 5.08 -8.57
CA GLY A 223 0.37 5.71 -8.28
C GLY A 223 0.82 5.58 -6.84
N LEU A 224 0.46 4.49 -6.14
CA LEU A 224 0.76 4.29 -4.73
C LEU A 224 2.13 3.65 -4.50
N ALA A 225 2.76 4.00 -3.39
CA ALA A 225 3.88 3.24 -2.83
C ALA A 225 3.35 1.92 -2.26
N TYR A 226 3.89 0.79 -2.73
CA TYR A 226 3.45 -0.53 -2.29
C TYR A 226 4.58 -1.32 -1.64
N PHE A 227 4.35 -1.78 -0.41
CA PHE A 227 5.21 -2.68 0.34
C PHE A 227 4.57 -4.06 0.37
N ASP A 228 5.21 -5.05 -0.26
CA ASP A 228 4.72 -6.43 -0.27
C ASP A 228 5.57 -7.29 0.65
N LEU A 229 4.92 -8.02 1.54
CA LEU A 229 5.56 -8.81 2.57
C LEU A 229 5.35 -10.30 2.31
N GLY A 230 6.44 -11.02 2.14
CA GLY A 230 6.45 -12.47 1.94
C GLY A 230 7.14 -13.19 3.08
N VAL A 231 6.50 -14.23 3.59
CA VAL A 231 7.06 -15.13 4.62
C VAL A 231 6.99 -16.55 4.08
N LYS A 232 8.08 -17.29 4.21
CA LYS A 232 8.15 -18.69 3.80
C LYS A 232 8.79 -19.52 4.91
N LEU A 233 8.08 -20.55 5.35
CA LEU A 233 8.58 -21.58 6.22
C LEU A 233 8.23 -22.92 5.58
N GLU A 234 9.22 -23.75 5.30
CA GLU A 234 9.06 -25.10 4.77
C GLU A 234 9.56 -26.11 5.82
N ALA A 235 8.67 -27.02 6.23
CA ALA A 235 9.02 -28.17 7.05
C ALA A 235 9.40 -29.33 6.17
N ASP A 236 10.35 -30.16 6.62
CA ASP A 236 10.79 -31.38 5.89
C ASP A 236 9.79 -32.55 6.00
N GLY A 237 8.75 -32.40 6.82
CA GLY A 237 7.77 -33.48 7.08
C GLY A 237 8.24 -34.55 8.07
N GLU A 238 9.49 -34.49 8.52
CA GLU A 238 10.10 -35.46 9.45
C GLU A 238 10.39 -34.82 10.83
N GLY A 239 9.89 -33.62 11.07
CA GLY A 239 10.06 -32.87 12.33
C GLY A 239 11.18 -31.84 12.28
N GLY A 240 11.81 -31.64 11.13
CA GLY A 240 12.79 -30.59 10.85
C GLY A 240 12.19 -29.43 10.02
N VAL A 241 13.03 -28.44 9.74
CA VAL A 241 12.67 -27.24 8.95
C VAL A 241 13.73 -27.07 7.86
N ASP A 242 13.29 -27.16 6.60
CA ASP A 242 14.17 -26.98 5.44
C ASP A 242 14.50 -25.52 5.19
N GLN A 243 13.50 -24.65 5.25
CA GLN A 243 13.69 -23.26 4.92
C GLN A 243 12.87 -22.31 5.81
N VAL A 244 13.55 -21.28 6.32
CA VAL A 244 12.93 -20.13 7.00
C VAL A 244 13.44 -18.87 6.35
N CYS A 245 12.59 -18.21 5.58
CA CYS A 245 12.98 -16.99 4.88
C CYS A 245 11.81 -16.01 4.79
N GLY A 246 12.15 -14.78 4.45
CA GLY A 246 11.17 -13.73 4.22
C GLY A 246 11.70 -12.67 3.27
N THR A 247 10.77 -11.94 2.67
CA THR A 247 11.08 -10.86 1.73
C THR A 247 10.21 -9.65 2.01
N VAL A 248 10.77 -8.47 1.76
CA VAL A 248 10.05 -7.21 1.66
C VAL A 248 10.35 -6.63 0.28
N HIS A 249 9.32 -6.43 -0.52
CA HIS A 249 9.43 -5.74 -1.81
C HIS A 249 8.85 -4.34 -1.68
N TYR A 250 9.64 -3.33 -1.94
CA TYR A 250 9.15 -2.00 -2.25
C TYR A 250 8.88 -1.91 -3.76
N LEU A 251 7.69 -1.46 -4.12
CA LEU A 251 7.26 -1.29 -5.50
C LEU A 251 6.77 0.15 -5.70
N LYS A 252 7.35 0.82 -6.69
CA LYS A 252 6.99 2.17 -7.11
C LYS A 252 6.28 2.13 -8.46
N PRO A 253 5.40 3.09 -8.77
CA PRO A 253 4.76 3.18 -10.08
C PRO A 253 5.79 3.29 -11.20
N GLY A 254 5.61 2.50 -12.26
CA GLY A 254 6.50 2.51 -13.43
C GLY A 254 7.80 1.72 -13.27
N GLY A 255 8.09 1.17 -12.08
CA GLY A 255 9.21 0.27 -11.84
C GLY A 255 8.90 -1.19 -12.18
N SER A 256 9.71 -2.11 -11.65
CA SER A 256 9.42 -3.54 -11.72
C SER A 256 8.19 -3.90 -10.88
N SER A 257 7.64 -5.09 -11.09
CA SER A 257 6.47 -5.61 -10.37
C SER A 257 6.79 -6.95 -9.73
N LEU A 258 5.92 -7.44 -8.85
CA LEU A 258 6.05 -8.79 -8.30
C LEU A 258 6.08 -9.86 -9.40
N TYR A 259 5.38 -9.63 -10.51
CA TYR A 259 5.41 -10.50 -11.69
C TYR A 259 6.79 -10.48 -12.37
N SER A 260 7.33 -9.29 -12.70
CA SER A 260 8.64 -9.19 -13.36
C SER A 260 9.81 -9.58 -12.43
N ARG A 261 9.60 -9.54 -11.10
CA ARG A 261 10.52 -10.08 -10.08
C ARG A 261 10.35 -11.59 -9.86
N HIS A 262 9.52 -12.27 -10.65
CA HIS A 262 9.26 -13.73 -10.58
C HIS A 262 8.74 -14.21 -9.22
N VAL A 263 8.05 -13.35 -8.45
CA VAL A 263 7.40 -13.74 -7.20
C VAL A 263 6.23 -14.69 -7.46
N TYR A 264 5.57 -14.51 -8.60
CA TYR A 264 4.52 -15.41 -9.11
C TYR A 264 4.50 -15.40 -10.65
N SER A 265 3.86 -16.42 -11.23
CA SER A 265 3.54 -16.49 -12.66
C SER A 265 2.07 -16.14 -12.93
N MET A 266 1.74 -15.72 -14.17
CA MET A 266 0.34 -15.47 -14.55
C MET A 266 -0.51 -16.75 -14.56
N GLU A 267 0.10 -17.93 -14.70
CA GLU A 267 -0.58 -19.21 -14.53
C GLU A 267 -1.05 -19.41 -13.08
N GLN A 268 -0.17 -19.09 -12.11
CA GLN A 268 -0.54 -19.15 -10.69
C GLN A 268 -1.62 -18.11 -10.33
N VAL A 269 -1.57 -16.90 -10.91
CA VAL A 269 -2.61 -15.87 -10.73
C VAL A 269 -3.97 -16.38 -11.23
N ARG A 270 -4.00 -16.99 -12.43
CA ARG A 270 -5.23 -17.57 -13.00
C ARG A 270 -5.77 -18.71 -12.15
N ALA A 271 -4.89 -19.62 -11.71
CA ALA A 271 -5.27 -20.74 -10.86
C ALA A 271 -5.84 -20.28 -9.51
N ALA A 272 -5.21 -19.29 -8.86
CA ALA A 272 -5.70 -18.71 -7.60
C ALA A 272 -7.03 -17.96 -7.78
N GLY A 273 -7.15 -17.19 -8.85
CA GLY A 273 -8.40 -16.52 -9.21
C GLY A 273 -9.55 -17.51 -9.45
N LEU A 274 -9.30 -18.60 -10.17
CA LEU A 274 -10.27 -19.67 -10.41
C LEU A 274 -10.66 -20.39 -9.11
N MET A 275 -9.68 -20.68 -8.24
CA MET A 275 -9.95 -21.29 -6.93
C MET A 275 -10.90 -20.43 -6.10
N ARG A 276 -10.80 -19.10 -6.18
CA ARG A 276 -11.66 -18.14 -5.47
C ARG A 276 -13.04 -18.00 -6.09
N THR A 277 -13.14 -17.94 -7.44
CA THR A 277 -14.41 -17.65 -8.16
C THR A 277 -15.20 -18.89 -8.52
N ASP A 278 -14.54 -20.00 -8.84
CA ASP A 278 -15.15 -21.28 -9.19
C ASP A 278 -14.30 -22.46 -8.64
N PRO A 279 -14.44 -22.76 -7.33
CA PRO A 279 -13.70 -23.85 -6.70
C PRO A 279 -14.00 -25.23 -7.27
N ALA A 280 -15.15 -25.42 -7.94
CA ALA A 280 -15.53 -26.68 -8.53
C ALA A 280 -14.68 -26.97 -9.78
N THR A 281 -14.68 -26.04 -10.72
CA THR A 281 -13.84 -26.09 -11.93
C THR A 281 -12.35 -26.14 -11.58
N TYR A 282 -11.90 -25.39 -10.58
CA TYR A 282 -10.50 -25.48 -10.11
C TYR A 282 -10.11 -26.90 -9.69
N ARG A 283 -10.96 -27.59 -8.88
CA ARG A 283 -10.70 -28.96 -8.43
C ARG A 283 -10.67 -29.95 -9.57
N GLU A 284 -11.53 -29.77 -10.57
CA GLU A 284 -11.57 -30.64 -11.77
C GLU A 284 -10.28 -30.49 -12.60
N LEU A 285 -9.91 -29.27 -12.96
CA LEU A 285 -8.69 -28.98 -13.73
C LEU A 285 -7.41 -29.41 -13.00
N ARG A 286 -7.38 -29.30 -11.66
CA ARG A 286 -6.28 -29.80 -10.85
C ARG A 286 -6.19 -31.31 -10.89
N ARG A 287 -7.32 -32.01 -10.80
CA ARG A 287 -7.39 -33.49 -10.88
C ARG A 287 -6.94 -34.01 -12.25
N GLU A 288 -7.25 -33.25 -13.30
CA GLU A 288 -6.88 -33.61 -14.68
C GLU A 288 -5.45 -33.17 -15.05
N GLY A 289 -4.74 -32.47 -14.15
CA GLY A 289 -3.35 -32.04 -14.35
C GLY A 289 -3.18 -30.78 -15.22
N TYR A 290 -4.26 -30.12 -15.59
CA TYR A 290 -4.20 -28.87 -16.39
C TYR A 290 -3.67 -27.68 -15.61
N ILE A 291 -3.80 -27.66 -14.28
CA ILE A 291 -3.27 -26.63 -13.40
C ILE A 291 -2.47 -27.25 -12.25
N LYS A 292 -1.37 -26.56 -11.89
CA LYS A 292 -0.63 -26.89 -10.66
C LYS A 292 -1.40 -26.32 -9.47
N GLY A 293 -1.50 -27.11 -8.38
CA GLY A 293 -2.17 -26.67 -7.17
C GLY A 293 -1.50 -25.43 -6.56
N VAL A 294 -2.30 -24.53 -6.00
CA VAL A 294 -1.82 -23.45 -5.13
C VAL A 294 -1.64 -24.05 -3.73
N ALA A 295 -0.56 -23.73 -3.03
CA ALA A 295 -0.33 -24.17 -1.65
C ALA A 295 -1.42 -23.60 -0.73
N GLU A 296 -2.18 -24.47 -0.08
CA GLU A 296 -3.36 -24.11 0.72
C GLU A 296 -3.01 -23.83 2.18
N ASP A 297 -1.95 -24.43 2.72
CA ASP A 297 -1.54 -24.25 4.12
C ASP A 297 -0.03 -23.94 4.18
N ARG A 298 0.30 -22.79 4.75
CA ARG A 298 1.69 -22.35 4.94
C ARG A 298 1.93 -22.15 6.43
N PRO A 299 2.89 -22.89 7.02
CA PRO A 299 3.29 -22.63 8.38
C PRO A 299 3.67 -21.15 8.57
N ALA A 300 3.14 -20.53 9.61
CA ALA A 300 3.42 -19.14 9.94
C ALA A 300 3.57 -19.00 11.44
N VAL A 301 4.62 -18.32 11.88
CA VAL A 301 4.96 -18.10 13.29
C VAL A 301 5.21 -16.63 13.55
N ILE A 302 4.84 -16.17 14.74
CA ILE A 302 4.88 -14.76 15.12
C ILE A 302 6.27 -14.14 14.96
N GLN A 303 7.33 -14.87 15.27
CA GLN A 303 8.71 -14.36 15.25
C GLN A 303 9.12 -13.93 13.82
N LEU A 304 8.85 -14.78 12.84
CA LEU A 304 9.18 -14.49 11.44
C LEU A 304 8.27 -13.40 10.88
N ASN A 305 6.98 -13.47 11.19
CA ASN A 305 6.02 -12.42 10.80
C ASN A 305 6.41 -11.05 11.35
N SER A 306 6.81 -10.99 12.64
CA SER A 306 7.24 -9.76 13.29
C SER A 306 8.53 -9.21 12.68
N LEU A 307 9.48 -10.09 12.35
CA LEU A 307 10.74 -9.68 11.70
C LEU A 307 10.46 -9.01 10.35
N ILE A 308 9.67 -9.64 9.49
CA ILE A 308 9.36 -9.13 8.15
C ILE A 308 8.48 -7.87 8.23
N ALA A 309 7.49 -7.84 9.12
CA ALA A 309 6.70 -6.64 9.36
C ALA A 309 7.56 -5.45 9.81
N SER A 310 8.50 -5.68 10.75
CA SER A 310 9.41 -4.63 11.22
C SER A 310 10.36 -4.16 10.12
N MET A 311 10.84 -5.07 9.26
CA MET A 311 11.65 -4.68 8.10
C MET A 311 10.86 -3.78 7.15
N ALA A 312 9.59 -4.09 6.87
CA ALA A 312 8.75 -3.30 5.96
C ALA A 312 8.40 -1.92 6.53
N VAL A 313 8.10 -1.82 7.83
CA VAL A 313 7.85 -0.52 8.48
C VAL A 313 9.13 0.32 8.53
N ASN A 314 10.30 -0.28 8.81
CA ASN A 314 11.58 0.43 8.73
C ASN A 314 11.90 0.86 7.28
N GLU A 315 11.48 0.08 6.28
CA GLU A 315 11.63 0.46 4.87
C GLU A 315 10.82 1.72 4.53
N LEU A 316 9.56 1.80 4.99
CA LEU A 316 8.76 3.02 4.89
C LEU A 316 9.47 4.21 5.55
N LEU A 317 9.93 4.06 6.78
CA LEU A 317 10.61 5.12 7.52
C LEU A 317 11.90 5.58 6.81
N ALA A 318 12.68 4.65 6.26
CA ALA A 318 13.89 4.99 5.50
C ALA A 318 13.60 5.79 4.23
N ARG A 319 12.46 5.55 3.57
CA ARG A 319 12.07 6.29 2.36
C ARG A 319 11.44 7.64 2.67
N LEU A 320 10.81 7.78 3.83
CA LEU A 320 10.29 9.06 4.32
C LEU A 320 11.39 9.96 4.90
N HIS A 321 12.37 9.34 5.57
CA HIS A 321 13.47 10.01 6.23
C HIS A 321 14.75 9.20 5.97
N PRO A 322 15.45 9.49 4.87
CA PRO A 322 16.65 8.74 4.50
C PRO A 322 17.71 8.75 5.62
N PHE A 323 17.97 7.59 6.18
CA PHE A 323 18.99 7.38 7.22
C PHE A 323 20.07 6.37 6.83
N ARG A 324 19.95 5.77 5.63
CA ARG A 324 20.95 4.86 5.08
C ARG A 324 22.16 5.60 4.54
N LEU A 325 23.32 4.94 4.51
CA LEU A 325 24.52 5.47 3.88
C LEU A 325 24.42 5.42 2.35
N ASP A 326 23.79 4.36 1.83
CA ASP A 326 23.57 4.18 0.40
C ASP A 326 22.18 4.68 -0.02
N PRO A 327 22.00 5.08 -1.29
CA PRO A 327 20.72 5.54 -1.80
C PRO A 327 19.60 4.51 -1.64
N ASN A 328 18.39 4.95 -1.32
CA ASN A 328 17.22 4.07 -1.17
C ASN A 328 16.87 3.27 -2.44
N GLY A 329 17.34 3.69 -3.61
CA GLY A 329 17.19 2.95 -4.88
C GLY A 329 17.84 1.56 -4.87
N GLU A 330 18.85 1.34 -4.01
CA GLU A 330 19.50 0.04 -3.88
C GLU A 330 18.72 -0.98 -3.06
N TYR A 331 17.62 -0.55 -2.42
CA TYR A 331 16.85 -1.32 -1.45
C TYR A 331 15.41 -1.61 -1.92
N ALA A 332 15.21 -1.93 -3.19
CA ALA A 332 13.88 -2.26 -3.69
C ALA A 332 13.38 -3.65 -3.24
N VAL A 333 14.29 -4.55 -2.90
CA VAL A 333 13.98 -5.89 -2.37
C VAL A 333 14.90 -6.17 -1.18
N HIS A 334 14.31 -6.59 -0.07
CA HIS A 334 15.05 -7.17 1.05
C HIS A 334 14.74 -8.65 1.13
N THR A 335 15.77 -9.45 1.33
CA THR A 335 15.65 -10.89 1.54
C THR A 335 16.38 -11.31 2.80
N ILE A 336 15.71 -12.10 3.62
CA ILE A 336 16.35 -12.73 4.79
C ILE A 336 16.18 -14.25 4.70
N SER A 337 17.26 -14.98 4.96
CA SER A 337 17.24 -16.43 5.15
C SER A 337 17.82 -16.75 6.51
N LEU A 338 16.95 -17.14 7.44
CA LEU A 338 17.39 -17.55 8.78
C LEU A 338 18.07 -18.92 8.73
N SER A 339 17.68 -19.81 7.80
CA SER A 339 18.32 -21.09 7.60
C SER A 339 19.79 -20.98 7.19
N HIS A 340 20.16 -19.88 6.50
CA HIS A 340 21.54 -19.67 6.03
C HIS A 340 22.25 -18.51 6.73
N GLY A 341 21.56 -17.79 7.63
CA GLY A 341 22.11 -16.61 8.29
C GLY A 341 22.42 -15.44 7.31
N ILE A 342 21.64 -15.31 6.24
CA ILE A 342 21.85 -14.32 5.19
C ILE A 342 20.80 -13.22 5.29
N TYR A 343 21.27 -11.98 5.19
CA TYR A 343 20.46 -10.80 4.87
C TYR A 343 21.03 -10.15 3.61
N ASP A 344 20.19 -9.92 2.63
CA ASP A 344 20.57 -9.35 1.34
C ASP A 344 19.55 -8.33 0.85
N HIS A 345 19.97 -7.43 -0.04
CA HIS A 345 19.10 -6.46 -0.68
C HIS A 345 19.46 -6.26 -2.15
N HIS A 346 18.49 -5.85 -2.95
CA HIS A 346 18.66 -5.63 -4.39
C HIS A 346 17.98 -4.34 -4.82
N CYS A 347 18.56 -3.68 -5.84
CA CYS A 347 17.95 -2.55 -6.51
C CYS A 347 16.70 -2.98 -7.31
N ASP A 348 15.94 -1.97 -7.79
CA ASP A 348 14.81 -2.22 -8.68
C ASP A 348 15.28 -2.78 -10.03
N GLY A 349 14.46 -3.63 -10.61
CA GLY A 349 14.66 -4.15 -11.96
C GLY A 349 14.08 -3.23 -13.03
N GLU A 350 14.15 -3.69 -14.28
CA GLU A 350 13.54 -3.01 -15.42
C GLU A 350 12.01 -2.81 -15.21
N PRO A 351 11.44 -1.74 -15.77
CA PRO A 351 10.00 -1.52 -15.75
C PRO A 351 9.22 -2.73 -16.22
N CYS A 352 8.15 -3.06 -15.49
CA CYS A 352 7.32 -4.21 -15.84
C CYS A 352 6.52 -3.95 -17.12
N GLU A 353 6.78 -4.70 -18.19
CA GLU A 353 6.07 -4.55 -19.47
C GLU A 353 4.54 -4.71 -19.33
N LEU A 354 4.08 -5.56 -18.39
CA LEU A 354 2.66 -5.79 -18.17
C LEU A 354 1.97 -4.62 -17.47
N LEU A 355 2.61 -4.00 -16.47
CA LEU A 355 1.99 -3.00 -15.60
C LEU A 355 2.37 -1.56 -15.92
N SER A 356 3.57 -1.28 -16.43
CA SER A 356 4.07 0.10 -16.62
C SER A 356 3.16 0.96 -17.50
N ARG A 357 2.48 0.37 -18.49
CA ARG A 357 1.50 1.05 -19.35
C ARG A 357 0.22 1.52 -18.63
N HIS A 358 0.01 1.09 -17.41
CA HIS A 358 -1.18 1.40 -16.61
C HIS A 358 -0.94 2.43 -15.51
N VAL A 359 0.27 2.97 -15.41
CA VAL A 359 0.61 3.95 -14.38
C VAL A 359 -0.31 5.17 -14.43
N GLY A 360 -0.94 5.48 -13.30
CA GLY A 360 -1.76 6.68 -13.13
C GLY A 360 -3.09 6.67 -13.91
N ARG A 361 -3.57 5.51 -14.39
CA ARG A 361 -4.84 5.43 -15.11
C ARG A 361 -6.07 5.61 -14.22
N GLY A 362 -5.94 5.43 -12.90
CA GLY A 362 -7.02 5.68 -11.92
C GLY A 362 -8.29 4.87 -12.19
N ASP A 363 -9.44 5.52 -12.09
CA ASP A 363 -10.78 4.93 -12.19
C ASP A 363 -11.19 4.65 -13.65
N VAL A 364 -10.49 3.75 -14.32
CA VAL A 364 -10.92 3.25 -15.63
C VAL A 364 -12.13 2.31 -15.49
N ARG A 365 -12.85 2.10 -16.59
CA ARG A 365 -13.98 1.14 -16.65
C ARG A 365 -13.65 0.04 -17.64
N PRO A 366 -13.72 -1.25 -17.24
CA PRO A 366 -13.95 -1.75 -15.89
C PRO A 366 -12.84 -1.34 -14.92
N LEU A 367 -13.13 -1.33 -13.61
CA LEU A 367 -12.17 -0.92 -12.58
C LEU A 367 -10.87 -1.74 -12.68
N LEU A 368 -9.73 -1.09 -12.58
CA LEU A 368 -8.39 -1.67 -12.81
C LEU A 368 -8.22 -2.34 -14.19
N ASP A 369 -9.09 -2.05 -15.17
CA ASP A 369 -9.11 -2.70 -16.50
C ASP A 369 -9.24 -4.25 -16.36
N MET A 370 -10.04 -4.69 -15.38
CA MET A 370 -10.30 -6.10 -15.07
C MET A 370 -11.77 -6.43 -15.33
N PRO A 371 -12.09 -7.26 -16.36
CA PRO A 371 -13.48 -7.57 -16.74
C PRO A 371 -14.33 -8.15 -15.59
N GLU A 372 -13.72 -8.89 -14.68
CA GLU A 372 -14.38 -9.46 -13.50
C GLU A 372 -14.89 -8.41 -12.49
N LEU A 373 -14.37 -7.19 -12.56
CA LEU A 373 -14.83 -6.05 -11.74
C LEU A 373 -15.94 -5.22 -12.40
N SER A 374 -16.41 -5.64 -13.58
CA SER A 374 -17.49 -4.95 -14.29
C SER A 374 -18.90 -5.28 -13.74
N VAL A 375 -19.05 -6.38 -13.00
CA VAL A 375 -20.37 -6.93 -12.60
C VAL A 375 -20.94 -6.24 -11.36
N GLU A 376 -20.15 -5.60 -10.52
CA GLU A 376 -20.62 -4.93 -9.29
C GLU A 376 -21.30 -3.56 -9.53
N ALA A 377 -21.19 -3.00 -10.73
CA ALA A 377 -21.86 -1.73 -11.07
C ALA A 377 -23.36 -1.87 -11.39
N ALA A 378 -23.89 -3.09 -11.44
CA ALA A 378 -25.30 -3.38 -11.75
C ALA A 378 -26.14 -3.73 -10.50
N ALA A 379 -25.52 -3.82 -9.31
CA ALA A 379 -26.17 -4.26 -8.06
C ALA A 379 -26.13 -3.21 -6.92
N ALA A 380 -25.78 -1.94 -7.24
CA ALA A 380 -25.78 -0.83 -6.27
C ALA A 380 -26.85 0.21 -6.61
#